data_d5d7eacd6d3c6c22108f8efc96691f88
#
_entry.id   d5d7eacd6d3c6c22108f8efc96691f88
#
_cell.length_a   1.000
_cell.length_b   1.000
_cell.length_c   1.000
_cell.angle_alpha   90.00
_cell.angle_beta   90.00
_cell.angle_gamma   90.00
#
_symmetry.space_group_name_H-M   'P 1'
#
loop_
_entity.id
_entity.type
_entity.pdbx_description
1 polymer ?
#
loop_
_entity_poly.entity_id
_entity_poly.type
_entity_poly.pdbx_seq_one_letter_code
_entity_poly.pdbx_strand_id
1 'polypeptide(L)'
;MATRLQTLTRRGPDTRQRILRAAEHLFADEGFGRVTLRQIARASQQRNVAAVQYHFGSKDGLLTAIVDQHRAELDEDRRAMLAEFDASGQSTGLSQLLSILVAPLCKKLDNSSGRAYLRIQAEGLHDEAMRPATRNVVTRISHELRGTGQAKQTPYVDRFVTLLLFHALADRARQEEGSTPTGDRTAFLAALKQSLIALLHAEPTSPDSPPAKSGR
;
A
#
# COMPACT_ATOMS: atom_id res chain seq x y z
N MET A 1 -25.33 -3.85 -41.19
CA MET A 1 -24.01 -3.18 -40.96
C MET A 1 -23.77 -2.72 -39.53
N ALA A 2 -24.73 -2.76 -38.61
CA ALA A 2 -24.60 -2.32 -37.21
C ALA A 2 -23.88 -3.28 -36.25
N THR A 3 -23.81 -4.57 -36.57
CA THR A 3 -23.29 -5.62 -35.66
C THR A 3 -21.76 -5.66 -35.54
N ARG A 4 -21.03 -5.08 -36.53
CA ARG A 4 -19.55 -5.13 -36.54
C ARG A 4 -18.89 -4.02 -35.70
N LEU A 5 -19.58 -2.95 -35.43
CA LEU A 5 -19.08 -1.82 -34.63
C LEU A 5 -19.21 -2.06 -33.10
N GLN A 6 -20.20 -2.83 -32.67
CA GLN A 6 -20.39 -3.15 -31.24
C GLN A 6 -19.36 -4.16 -30.70
N THR A 7 -18.71 -4.94 -31.54
CA THR A 7 -17.68 -5.91 -31.15
C THR A 7 -16.30 -5.25 -30.92
N LEU A 8 -16.04 -4.08 -31.48
CA LEU A 8 -14.77 -3.38 -31.34
C LEU A 8 -14.69 -2.58 -30.03
N THR A 9 -15.80 -2.08 -29.53
CA THR A 9 -15.86 -1.27 -28.28
C THR A 9 -15.78 -2.14 -27.02
N ARG A 10 -16.14 -3.41 -27.06
CA ARG A 10 -16.06 -4.33 -25.91
C ARG A 10 -14.63 -4.88 -25.66
N ARG A 11 -13.74 -4.85 -26.64
CA ARG A 11 -12.39 -5.43 -26.54
C ARG A 11 -11.38 -4.56 -25.78
N GLY A 12 -11.53 -3.25 -25.82
CA GLY A 12 -10.54 -2.32 -25.25
C GLY A 12 -10.47 -2.35 -23.71
N PRO A 13 -11.59 -2.15 -22.99
CA PRO A 13 -11.59 -2.16 -21.51
C PRO A 13 -11.19 -3.53 -20.95
N ASP A 14 -11.68 -4.62 -21.52
CA ASP A 14 -11.33 -5.98 -21.11
C ASP A 14 -9.85 -6.30 -21.36
N THR A 15 -9.29 -5.89 -22.49
CA THR A 15 -7.88 -6.08 -22.82
C THR A 15 -6.99 -5.29 -21.85
N ARG A 16 -7.32 -4.03 -21.59
CA ARG A 16 -6.58 -3.18 -20.64
C ARG A 16 -6.54 -3.83 -19.26
N GLN A 17 -7.66 -4.32 -18.76
CA GLN A 17 -7.76 -4.94 -17.44
C GLN A 17 -7.01 -6.27 -17.36
N ARG A 18 -7.02 -7.08 -18.44
CA ARG A 18 -6.22 -8.32 -18.49
C ARG A 18 -4.72 -8.05 -18.44
N ILE A 19 -4.26 -7.03 -19.15
CA ILE A 19 -2.85 -6.62 -19.11
C ILE A 19 -2.47 -6.16 -17.69
N LEU A 20 -3.28 -5.32 -17.04
CA LEU A 20 -3.06 -4.87 -15.66
C LEU A 20 -2.91 -6.05 -14.70
N ARG A 21 -3.88 -6.97 -14.69
CA ARG A 21 -3.85 -8.14 -13.78
C ARG A 21 -2.63 -9.02 -14.03
N ALA A 22 -2.30 -9.30 -15.29
CA ALA A 22 -1.13 -10.12 -15.62
C ALA A 22 0.17 -9.46 -15.17
N ALA A 23 0.30 -8.15 -15.38
CA ALA A 23 1.48 -7.40 -14.95
C ALA A 23 1.59 -7.31 -13.43
N GLU A 24 0.48 -7.08 -12.75
CA GLU A 24 0.43 -7.01 -11.29
C GLU A 24 0.96 -8.29 -10.63
N HIS A 25 0.49 -9.46 -11.07
CA HIS A 25 0.98 -10.73 -10.57
C HIS A 25 2.46 -10.97 -10.91
N LEU A 26 2.86 -10.71 -12.16
CA LEU A 26 4.26 -10.86 -12.55
C LEU A 26 5.18 -9.94 -11.75
N PHE A 27 4.82 -8.68 -11.54
CA PHE A 27 5.63 -7.76 -10.74
C PHE A 27 5.72 -8.21 -9.29
N ALA A 28 4.63 -8.71 -8.70
CA ALA A 28 4.63 -9.22 -7.35
C ALA A 28 5.45 -10.51 -7.17
N ASP A 29 5.44 -11.40 -8.16
CA ASP A 29 6.08 -12.73 -8.07
C ASP A 29 7.55 -12.72 -8.46
N GLU A 30 7.88 -12.01 -9.54
CA GLU A 30 9.24 -12.01 -10.10
C GLU A 30 10.03 -10.74 -9.77
N GLY A 31 9.35 -9.68 -9.28
CA GLY A 31 9.92 -8.35 -9.07
C GLY A 31 9.92 -7.49 -10.34
N PHE A 32 9.66 -6.19 -10.16
CA PHE A 32 9.56 -5.24 -11.28
C PHE A 32 10.78 -5.28 -12.22
N GLY A 33 12.00 -5.33 -11.67
CA GLY A 33 13.23 -5.26 -12.46
C GLY A 33 13.37 -6.40 -13.48
N ARG A 34 12.89 -7.59 -13.13
CA ARG A 34 13.07 -8.82 -13.94
C ARG A 34 11.99 -9.03 -15.00
N VAL A 35 10.80 -8.48 -14.80
CA VAL A 35 9.67 -8.66 -15.72
C VAL A 35 9.85 -7.84 -17.00
N THR A 36 9.52 -8.44 -18.14
CA THR A 36 9.57 -7.81 -19.46
C THR A 36 8.16 -7.59 -20.03
N LEU A 37 8.00 -6.59 -20.90
CA LEU A 37 6.73 -6.37 -21.62
C LEU A 37 6.29 -7.59 -22.45
N ARG A 38 7.24 -8.41 -22.91
CA ARG A 38 6.95 -9.64 -23.65
C ARG A 38 6.30 -10.71 -22.76
N GLN A 39 6.80 -10.89 -21.54
CA GLN A 39 6.18 -11.78 -20.55
C GLN A 39 4.76 -11.31 -20.21
N ILE A 40 4.56 -10.01 -20.00
CA ILE A 40 3.24 -9.43 -19.71
C ILE A 40 2.28 -9.66 -20.90
N ALA A 41 2.71 -9.41 -22.14
CA ALA A 41 1.90 -9.65 -23.32
C ALA A 41 1.47 -11.13 -23.41
N ARG A 42 2.41 -12.06 -23.19
CA ARG A 42 2.12 -13.50 -23.17
C ARG A 42 1.13 -13.87 -22.07
N ALA A 43 1.35 -13.45 -20.82
CA ALA A 43 0.50 -13.75 -19.67
C ALA A 43 -0.91 -13.16 -19.82
N SER A 44 -1.04 -11.98 -20.46
CA SER A 44 -2.34 -11.34 -20.75
C SER A 44 -3.00 -11.82 -22.04
N GLN A 45 -2.46 -12.88 -22.68
CA GLN A 45 -2.96 -13.45 -23.95
C GLN A 45 -2.96 -12.44 -25.10
N GLN A 46 -2.02 -11.50 -25.11
CA GLN A 46 -1.81 -10.60 -26.24
C GLN A 46 -0.81 -11.20 -27.24
N ARG A 47 -1.11 -11.05 -28.54
CA ARG A 47 -0.27 -11.61 -29.62
C ARG A 47 1.10 -10.92 -29.72
N ASN A 48 1.17 -9.65 -29.32
CA ASN A 48 2.41 -8.88 -29.36
C ASN A 48 2.47 -7.81 -28.24
N VAL A 49 3.65 -7.23 -28.07
CA VAL A 49 3.91 -6.16 -27.08
C VAL A 49 3.20 -4.86 -27.44
N ALA A 50 2.83 -4.65 -28.72
CA ALA A 50 2.21 -3.41 -29.17
C ALA A 50 0.89 -3.09 -28.43
N ALA A 51 0.13 -4.13 -28.05
CA ALA A 51 -1.08 -3.93 -27.24
C ALA A 51 -0.76 -3.36 -25.86
N VAL A 52 0.30 -3.84 -25.20
CA VAL A 52 0.73 -3.33 -23.88
C VAL A 52 1.21 -1.88 -24.01
N GLN A 53 2.04 -1.60 -25.03
CA GLN A 53 2.55 -0.25 -25.30
C GLN A 53 1.42 0.72 -25.68
N TYR A 54 0.45 0.29 -26.44
CA TYR A 54 -0.71 1.11 -26.82
C TYR A 54 -1.51 1.57 -25.59
N HIS A 55 -1.72 0.68 -24.61
CA HIS A 55 -2.54 0.97 -23.42
C HIS A 55 -1.77 1.70 -22.31
N PHE A 56 -0.47 1.48 -22.19
CA PHE A 56 0.32 1.93 -21.03
C PHE A 56 1.63 2.62 -21.38
N GLY A 57 2.03 2.67 -22.63
CA GLY A 57 3.26 3.29 -23.10
C GLY A 57 4.51 2.49 -22.73
N SER A 58 4.76 2.30 -21.45
CA SER A 58 5.97 1.66 -20.92
C SER A 58 5.66 0.69 -19.78
N LYS A 59 6.68 -0.01 -19.29
CA LYS A 59 6.61 -0.84 -18.08
C LYS A 59 6.34 0.01 -16.84
N ASP A 60 6.96 1.18 -16.75
CA ASP A 60 6.73 2.15 -15.67
C ASP A 60 5.30 2.71 -15.72
N GLY A 61 4.79 3.07 -16.91
CA GLY A 61 3.40 3.51 -17.07
C GLY A 61 2.38 2.44 -16.66
N LEU A 62 2.71 1.17 -16.89
CA LEU A 62 1.88 0.05 -16.44
C LEU A 62 1.93 -0.11 -14.92
N LEU A 63 3.11 0.00 -14.31
CA LEU A 63 3.25 -0.04 -12.84
C LEU A 63 2.50 1.14 -12.19
N THR A 64 2.66 2.36 -12.72
CA THR A 64 1.91 3.53 -12.27
C THR A 64 0.40 3.28 -12.34
N ALA A 65 -0.10 2.72 -13.44
CA ALA A 65 -1.53 2.43 -13.58
C ALA A 65 -2.06 1.40 -12.56
N ILE A 66 -1.26 0.38 -12.22
CA ILE A 66 -1.58 -0.59 -11.17
C ILE A 66 -1.65 0.11 -9.81
N VAL A 67 -0.61 0.83 -9.45
CA VAL A 67 -0.50 1.52 -8.15
C VAL A 67 -1.62 2.56 -7.99
N ASP A 68 -1.91 3.34 -9.04
CA ASP A 68 -2.96 4.35 -9.06
C ASP A 68 -4.35 3.78 -8.84
N GLN A 69 -4.65 2.63 -9.43
CA GLN A 69 -5.93 1.95 -9.22
C GLN A 69 -6.12 1.60 -7.73
N HIS A 70 -5.14 0.94 -7.12
CA HIS A 70 -5.22 0.58 -5.70
C HIS A 70 -5.25 1.79 -4.77
N ARG A 71 -4.45 2.80 -5.06
CA ARG A 71 -4.44 4.05 -4.28
C ARG A 71 -5.77 4.80 -4.35
N ALA A 72 -6.46 4.75 -5.49
CA ALA A 72 -7.80 5.34 -5.61
C ALA A 72 -8.81 4.63 -4.70
N GLU A 73 -8.80 3.30 -4.68
CA GLU A 73 -9.66 2.49 -3.81
C GLU A 73 -9.36 2.73 -2.33
N LEU A 74 -8.07 2.75 -1.95
CA LEU A 74 -7.65 3.04 -0.57
C LEU A 74 -8.05 4.45 -0.11
N ASP A 75 -7.96 5.45 -1.00
CA ASP A 75 -8.33 6.82 -0.67
C ASP A 75 -9.84 6.98 -0.51
N GLU A 76 -10.64 6.27 -1.31
CA GLU A 76 -12.09 6.19 -1.17
C GLU A 76 -12.49 5.58 0.16
N ASP A 77 -11.92 4.42 0.52
CA ASP A 77 -12.17 3.77 1.81
C ASP A 77 -11.81 4.70 2.98
N ARG A 78 -10.65 5.37 2.92
CA ARG A 78 -10.22 6.32 3.97
C ARG A 78 -11.15 7.53 4.06
N ARG A 79 -11.62 8.03 2.93
CA ARG A 79 -12.57 9.16 2.89
C ARG A 79 -13.88 8.78 3.57
N ALA A 80 -14.42 7.60 3.28
CA ALA A 80 -15.63 7.10 3.92
C ALA A 80 -15.45 6.95 5.43
N MET A 81 -14.35 6.32 5.87
CA MET A 81 -14.02 6.14 7.29
C MET A 81 -13.81 7.47 8.02
N LEU A 82 -13.19 8.48 7.38
CA LEU A 82 -13.03 9.81 7.96
C LEU A 82 -14.38 10.51 8.13
N ALA A 83 -15.27 10.42 7.14
CA ALA A 83 -16.60 11.03 7.19
C ALA A 83 -17.44 10.41 8.32
N GLU A 84 -17.42 9.09 8.47
CA GLU A 84 -18.08 8.39 9.57
C GLU A 84 -17.52 8.79 10.93
N PHE A 85 -16.20 8.85 11.03
CA PHE A 85 -15.52 9.27 12.25
C PHE A 85 -15.88 10.72 12.65
N ASP A 86 -15.81 11.65 11.69
CA ASP A 86 -16.14 13.07 11.93
C ASP A 86 -17.63 13.24 12.33
N ALA A 87 -18.53 12.44 11.76
CA ALA A 87 -19.95 12.45 12.12
C ALA A 87 -20.24 11.89 13.53
N SER A 88 -19.38 11.01 14.04
CA SER A 88 -19.55 10.39 15.37
C SER A 88 -19.33 11.34 16.53
N GLY A 89 -18.71 12.51 16.32
CA GLY A 89 -18.34 13.47 17.35
C GLY A 89 -17.33 12.96 18.40
N GLN A 90 -16.70 11.82 18.14
CA GLN A 90 -15.71 11.25 19.06
C GLN A 90 -14.40 12.04 19.02
N SER A 91 -13.71 12.08 20.17
CA SER A 91 -12.37 12.68 20.25
C SER A 91 -11.37 11.89 19.40
N THR A 92 -10.56 12.62 18.66
CA THR A 92 -9.57 12.03 17.74
C THR A 92 -8.38 11.49 18.53
N GLY A 93 -8.23 10.16 18.60
CA GLY A 93 -7.05 9.54 19.19
C GLY A 93 -6.15 8.92 18.12
N LEU A 94 -4.84 8.86 18.36
CA LEU A 94 -3.85 8.27 17.47
C LEU A 94 -4.24 6.85 17.00
N SER A 95 -4.81 6.05 17.91
CA SER A 95 -5.24 4.67 17.62
C SER A 95 -6.35 4.60 16.55
N GLN A 96 -7.32 5.52 16.58
CA GLN A 96 -8.37 5.62 15.56
C GLN A 96 -7.83 6.08 14.23
N LEU A 97 -7.00 7.12 14.21
CA LEU A 97 -6.37 7.61 12.99
C LEU A 97 -5.52 6.54 12.30
N LEU A 98 -4.73 5.79 13.09
CA LEU A 98 -3.99 4.65 12.57
C LEU A 98 -4.90 3.55 12.03
N SER A 99 -6.06 3.31 12.66
CA SER A 99 -7.04 2.37 12.12
C SER A 99 -7.56 2.81 10.76
N ILE A 100 -7.89 4.08 10.57
CA ILE A 100 -8.32 4.65 9.28
C ILE A 100 -7.21 4.53 8.22
N LEU A 101 -5.95 4.73 8.62
CA LEU A 101 -4.82 4.60 7.70
C LEU A 101 -4.58 3.15 7.26
N VAL A 102 -4.65 2.21 8.20
CA VAL A 102 -4.17 0.82 8.05
C VAL A 102 -5.30 -0.13 7.59
N ALA A 103 -6.54 0.02 8.08
CA ALA A 103 -7.62 -0.93 7.78
C ALA A 103 -7.89 -1.15 6.28
N PRO A 104 -7.89 -0.12 5.40
CA PRO A 104 -8.05 -0.34 3.97
C PRO A 104 -6.90 -1.16 3.35
N LEU A 105 -5.67 -1.00 3.86
CA LEU A 105 -4.53 -1.83 3.42
C LEU A 105 -4.70 -3.29 3.87
N CYS A 106 -5.26 -3.53 5.05
CA CYS A 106 -5.55 -4.88 5.54
C CYS A 106 -6.60 -5.59 4.67
N LYS A 107 -7.61 -4.87 4.16
CA LYS A 107 -8.58 -5.41 3.19
C LYS A 107 -7.91 -5.90 1.88
N LYS A 108 -6.73 -5.36 1.52
CA LYS A 108 -5.98 -5.84 0.35
C LYS A 108 -5.49 -7.29 0.52
N LEU A 109 -5.41 -7.81 1.73
CA LEU A 109 -5.14 -9.24 1.97
C LEU A 109 -6.27 -10.17 1.50
N ASP A 110 -7.49 -9.67 1.29
CA ASP A 110 -8.67 -10.47 1.00
C ASP A 110 -8.71 -11.08 -0.41
N ASN A 111 -7.90 -10.55 -1.33
CA ASN A 111 -7.85 -11.06 -2.70
C ASN A 111 -6.44 -11.04 -3.28
N SER A 112 -6.22 -11.81 -4.34
CA SER A 112 -4.89 -11.97 -4.96
C SER A 112 -4.31 -10.67 -5.52
N SER A 113 -5.13 -9.81 -6.13
CA SER A 113 -4.71 -8.51 -6.66
C SER A 113 -4.24 -7.59 -5.54
N GLY A 114 -4.99 -7.51 -4.43
CA GLY A 114 -4.60 -6.73 -3.26
C GLY A 114 -3.29 -7.24 -2.63
N ARG A 115 -3.12 -8.56 -2.51
CA ARG A 115 -1.86 -9.14 -2.01
C ARG A 115 -0.68 -8.86 -2.94
N ALA A 116 -0.88 -8.94 -4.25
CA ALA A 116 0.13 -8.56 -5.23
C ALA A 116 0.52 -7.08 -5.09
N TYR A 117 -0.46 -6.18 -4.95
CA TYR A 117 -0.20 -4.76 -4.69
C TYR A 117 0.65 -4.52 -3.43
N LEU A 118 0.34 -5.19 -2.32
CA LEU A 118 1.12 -5.05 -1.08
C LEU A 118 2.58 -5.48 -1.28
N ARG A 119 2.83 -6.55 -2.04
CA ARG A 119 4.18 -7.02 -2.36
C ARG A 119 4.94 -6.04 -3.27
N ILE A 120 4.27 -5.46 -4.26
CA ILE A 120 4.84 -4.41 -5.12
C ILE A 120 5.22 -3.18 -4.30
N GLN A 121 4.35 -2.75 -3.37
CA GLN A 121 4.63 -1.58 -2.52
C GLN A 121 5.83 -1.80 -1.59
N ALA A 122 6.05 -3.02 -1.11
CA ALA A 122 7.21 -3.34 -0.28
C ALA A 122 8.56 -3.23 -1.03
N GLU A 123 8.57 -3.28 -2.36
CA GLU A 123 9.78 -3.01 -3.17
C GLU A 123 10.19 -1.53 -3.20
N GLY A 124 9.36 -0.63 -2.67
CA GLY A 124 9.68 0.81 -2.57
C GLY A 124 9.77 1.54 -3.92
N LEU A 125 9.13 1.01 -4.95
CA LEU A 125 9.29 1.45 -6.34
C LEU A 125 8.57 2.75 -6.68
N HIS A 126 7.68 3.25 -5.81
CA HIS A 126 6.90 4.45 -6.06
C HIS A 126 6.88 5.41 -4.89
N ASP A 127 7.53 6.55 -5.10
CA ASP A 127 7.46 7.74 -4.25
C ASP A 127 6.52 8.77 -4.90
N GLU A 128 5.21 8.49 -4.90
CA GLU A 128 4.21 9.42 -5.42
C GLU A 128 3.52 10.20 -4.32
N ALA A 129 3.08 11.43 -4.65
CA ALA A 129 2.34 12.29 -3.76
C ALA A 129 1.11 11.59 -3.16
N MET A 130 0.92 11.69 -1.84
CA MET A 130 -0.24 11.14 -1.15
C MET A 130 -1.55 11.70 -1.72
N ARG A 131 -2.54 10.84 -1.89
CA ARG A 131 -3.91 11.24 -2.26
C ARG A 131 -4.60 11.99 -1.11
N PRO A 132 -5.65 12.80 -1.41
CA PRO A 132 -6.22 13.75 -0.45
C PRO A 132 -6.65 13.15 0.88
N ALA A 133 -7.40 12.04 0.90
CA ALA A 133 -7.86 11.44 2.15
C ALA A 133 -6.69 10.83 2.94
N THR A 134 -5.75 10.16 2.28
CA THR A 134 -4.52 9.66 2.89
C THR A 134 -3.72 10.80 3.54
N ARG A 135 -3.53 11.91 2.83
CA ARG A 135 -2.85 13.10 3.34
C ARG A 135 -3.57 13.69 4.56
N ASN A 136 -4.90 13.74 4.54
CA ASN A 136 -5.70 14.22 5.67
C ASN A 136 -5.45 13.37 6.93
N VAL A 137 -5.51 12.05 6.82
CA VAL A 137 -5.24 11.14 7.95
C VAL A 137 -3.83 11.35 8.48
N VAL A 138 -2.81 11.38 7.62
CA VAL A 138 -1.40 11.58 8.02
C VAL A 138 -1.20 12.94 8.69
N THR A 139 -1.85 13.99 8.19
CA THR A 139 -1.81 15.33 8.81
C THR A 139 -2.43 15.33 10.20
N ARG A 140 -3.57 14.66 10.38
CA ARG A 140 -4.22 14.52 11.70
C ARG A 140 -3.33 13.72 12.68
N ILE A 141 -2.71 12.63 12.23
CA ILE A 141 -1.73 11.87 13.03
C ILE A 141 -0.59 12.78 13.47
N SER A 142 -0.01 13.55 12.55
CA SER A 142 1.08 14.48 12.86
C SER A 142 0.67 15.59 13.81
N HIS A 143 -0.57 16.04 13.76
CA HIS A 143 -1.12 17.04 14.70
C HIS A 143 -1.29 16.45 16.10
N GLU A 144 -1.84 15.25 16.19
CA GLU A 144 -2.03 14.53 17.44
C GLU A 144 -0.69 14.32 18.19
N LEU A 145 0.33 13.85 17.46
CA LEU A 145 1.66 13.66 18.00
C LEU A 145 2.31 14.97 18.50
N ARG A 146 2.07 16.10 17.82
CA ARG A 146 2.54 17.42 18.28
C ARG A 146 1.83 17.87 19.55
N GLY A 147 0.51 17.62 19.66
CA GLY A 147 -0.28 17.98 20.84
C GLY A 147 0.15 17.25 22.11
N THR A 148 0.71 16.06 21.98
CA THR A 148 1.24 15.28 23.11
C THR A 148 2.69 15.61 23.49
N GLY A 149 3.29 16.65 22.89
CA GLY A 149 4.69 17.05 23.15
C GLY A 149 5.75 16.16 22.49
N GLN A 150 5.34 15.14 21.73
CA GLN A 150 6.20 14.16 21.07
C GLN A 150 6.69 14.61 19.68
N ALA A 151 6.60 15.90 19.39
CA ALA A 151 6.86 16.49 18.07
C ALA A 151 8.34 16.50 17.63
N LYS A 152 9.26 15.90 18.37
CA LYS A 152 10.64 15.68 17.91
C LYS A 152 10.76 14.35 17.15
N GLN A 153 9.88 14.15 16.16
CA GLN A 153 10.06 13.03 15.24
C GLN A 153 11.38 13.19 14.50
N THR A 154 12.22 12.17 14.55
CA THR A 154 13.37 12.10 13.67
C THR A 154 12.88 12.03 12.23
N PRO A 155 13.57 12.63 11.24
CA PRO A 155 13.14 12.63 9.83
C PRO A 155 12.97 11.21 9.23
N TYR A 156 13.34 10.18 9.98
CA TYR A 156 13.29 8.78 9.55
C TYR A 156 12.03 8.04 10.03
N VAL A 157 11.26 8.54 11.02
CA VAL A 157 10.12 7.83 11.60
C VAL A 157 9.05 7.55 10.55
N ASP A 158 8.69 8.51 9.72
CA ASP A 158 7.70 8.33 8.65
C ASP A 158 8.13 7.24 7.66
N ARG A 159 9.43 7.20 7.34
CA ARG A 159 10.01 6.16 6.49
C ARG A 159 9.96 4.78 7.17
N PHE A 160 10.30 4.69 8.45
CA PHE A 160 10.24 3.43 9.19
C PHE A 160 8.80 2.93 9.35
N VAL A 161 7.84 3.82 9.61
CA VAL A 161 6.41 3.48 9.64
C VAL A 161 5.98 2.89 8.29
N THR A 162 6.34 3.53 7.19
CA THR A 162 6.00 3.05 5.85
C THR A 162 6.64 1.70 5.54
N LEU A 163 7.93 1.55 5.84
CA LEU A 163 8.66 0.30 5.64
C LEU A 163 8.04 -0.84 6.48
N LEU A 164 7.85 -0.62 7.77
CA LEU A 164 7.24 -1.63 8.65
C LEU A 164 5.86 -2.02 8.14
N LEU A 165 5.01 -1.05 7.80
CA LEU A 165 3.65 -1.28 7.35
C LEU A 165 3.62 -2.15 6.08
N PHE A 166 4.31 -1.73 5.02
CA PHE A 166 4.25 -2.45 3.74
C PHE A 166 5.00 -3.78 3.78
N HIS A 167 6.15 -3.88 4.46
CA HIS A 167 6.88 -5.14 4.54
C HIS A 167 6.14 -6.18 5.38
N ALA A 168 5.55 -5.79 6.52
CA ALA A 168 4.76 -6.70 7.35
C ALA A 168 3.51 -7.21 6.59
N LEU A 169 2.79 -6.32 5.89
CA LEU A 169 1.63 -6.71 5.08
C LEU A 169 2.02 -7.56 3.86
N ALA A 170 3.15 -7.28 3.21
CA ALA A 170 3.65 -8.08 2.09
C ALA A 170 4.09 -9.48 2.54
N ASP A 171 4.74 -9.59 3.71
CA ASP A 171 5.10 -10.88 4.27
C ASP A 171 3.84 -11.69 4.63
N ARG A 172 2.86 -11.06 5.27
CA ARG A 172 1.56 -11.68 5.54
C ARG A 172 0.86 -12.13 4.26
N ALA A 173 0.89 -11.32 3.20
CA ALA A 173 0.33 -11.65 1.89
C ALA A 173 0.97 -12.93 1.32
N ARG A 174 2.31 -13.06 1.40
CA ARG A 174 3.02 -14.28 0.97
C ARG A 174 2.62 -15.50 1.80
N GLN A 175 2.51 -15.35 3.12
CA GLN A 175 2.10 -16.44 4.00
C GLN A 175 0.68 -16.93 3.67
N GLU A 176 -0.27 -16.03 3.39
CA GLU A 176 -1.65 -16.39 3.05
C GLU A 176 -1.80 -17.00 1.64
N GLU A 177 -0.83 -16.81 0.75
CA GLU A 177 -0.77 -17.47 -0.56
C GLU A 177 -0.05 -18.82 -0.50
N GLY A 178 0.77 -19.03 0.53
CA GLY A 178 1.49 -20.27 0.75
C GLY A 178 0.64 -21.38 1.39
N SER A 179 1.22 -22.59 1.45
CA SER A 179 0.59 -23.74 2.12
C SER A 179 0.87 -23.77 3.63
N THR A 180 1.59 -22.81 4.17
CA THR A 180 1.94 -22.75 5.59
C THR A 180 0.78 -22.17 6.40
N PRO A 181 0.37 -22.78 7.53
CA PRO A 181 -0.66 -22.21 8.38
C PRO A 181 -0.23 -20.82 8.86
N THR A 182 -0.98 -19.80 8.48
CA THR A 182 -0.81 -18.45 8.98
C THR A 182 -1.52 -18.33 10.33
N GLY A 183 -0.86 -17.79 11.33
CA GLY A 183 -1.51 -17.46 12.60
C GLY A 183 -2.73 -16.53 12.42
N ASP A 184 -3.46 -16.27 13.50
CA ASP A 184 -4.65 -15.42 13.45
C ASP A 184 -4.34 -14.04 12.84
N ARG A 185 -5.11 -13.69 11.81
CA ARG A 185 -5.00 -12.40 11.12
C ARG A 185 -5.34 -11.24 12.06
N THR A 186 -6.30 -11.41 12.93
CA THR A 186 -6.71 -10.38 13.89
C THR A 186 -5.58 -10.06 14.86
N ALA A 187 -4.92 -11.10 15.39
CA ALA A 187 -3.77 -10.93 16.27
C ALA A 187 -2.59 -10.25 15.54
N PHE A 188 -2.32 -10.64 14.27
CA PHE A 188 -1.31 -9.99 13.44
C PHE A 188 -1.60 -8.49 13.26
N LEU A 189 -2.83 -8.13 12.91
CA LEU A 189 -3.21 -6.73 12.68
C LEU A 189 -3.14 -5.91 13.97
N ALA A 190 -3.53 -6.48 15.11
CA ALA A 190 -3.40 -5.84 16.41
C ALA A 190 -1.93 -5.58 16.76
N ALA A 191 -1.05 -6.58 16.57
CA ALA A 191 0.38 -6.44 16.80
C ALA A 191 1.02 -5.40 15.88
N LEU A 192 0.69 -5.41 14.58
CA LEU A 192 1.17 -4.42 13.62
C LEU A 192 0.79 -3.00 14.05
N LYS A 193 -0.48 -2.77 14.42
CA LYS A 193 -0.96 -1.47 14.87
C LYS A 193 -0.22 -1.02 16.13
N GLN A 194 -0.03 -1.89 17.12
CA GLN A 194 0.73 -1.57 18.34
C GLN A 194 2.19 -1.23 18.02
N SER A 195 2.83 -1.96 17.12
CA SER A 195 4.21 -1.67 16.69
C SER A 195 4.32 -0.31 16.01
N LEU A 196 3.35 0.07 15.18
CA LEU A 196 3.30 1.40 14.55
C LEU A 196 3.11 2.51 15.59
N ILE A 197 2.26 2.30 16.61
CA ILE A 197 2.07 3.23 17.71
C ILE A 197 3.38 3.40 18.51
N ALA A 198 4.03 2.30 18.86
CA ALA A 198 5.30 2.33 19.59
C ALA A 198 6.39 3.07 18.81
N LEU A 199 6.47 2.84 17.49
CA LEU A 199 7.42 3.52 16.61
C LEU A 199 7.16 5.04 16.53
N LEU A 200 5.89 5.45 16.46
CA LEU A 200 5.51 6.86 16.45
C LEU A 200 5.77 7.57 17.78
N HIS A 201 5.81 6.83 18.88
CA HIS A 201 6.12 7.35 20.22
C HIS A 201 7.60 7.21 20.61
N ALA A 202 8.44 6.61 19.75
CA ALA A 202 9.86 6.44 20.05
C ALA A 202 10.56 7.81 20.16
N GLU A 203 11.14 8.07 21.33
CA GLU A 203 11.97 9.26 21.52
C GLU A 203 13.29 9.12 20.77
N PRO A 204 13.79 10.20 20.14
CA PRO A 204 15.12 10.17 19.57
C PRO A 204 16.14 9.97 20.70
N THR A 205 16.83 8.84 20.71
CA THR A 205 17.97 8.64 21.61
C THR A 205 19.04 9.70 21.27
N SER A 206 19.32 10.60 22.24
CA SER A 206 20.39 11.58 22.09
C SER A 206 21.72 10.82 21.99
N PRO A 207 22.53 11.03 20.95
CA PRO A 207 23.83 10.33 20.83
C PRO A 207 24.84 10.69 21.92
N ASP A 208 24.56 11.69 22.78
CA ASP A 208 25.44 12.27 23.78
C ASP A 208 25.08 11.92 25.24
N SER A 209 24.40 10.82 25.52
CA SER A 209 24.30 10.37 26.91
C SER A 209 25.58 9.60 27.27
N PRO A 210 26.51 10.16 28.09
CA PRO A 210 27.68 9.41 28.53
C PRO A 210 27.22 8.17 29.33
N PRO A 211 27.93 7.03 29.21
CA PRO A 211 27.56 5.82 29.93
C PRO A 211 27.49 6.10 31.42
N ALA A 212 26.37 5.70 32.04
CA ALA A 212 26.18 5.82 33.48
C ALA A 212 27.41 5.25 34.17
N LYS A 213 28.15 6.10 34.91
CA LYS A 213 29.27 5.68 35.72
C LYS A 213 28.73 4.68 36.74
N SER A 214 29.05 3.41 36.56
CA SER A 214 28.84 2.38 37.58
C SER A 214 29.68 2.80 38.81
N GLY A 215 29.00 3.35 39.81
CA GLY A 215 29.60 3.62 41.12
C GLY A 215 29.99 2.29 41.76
N ARG A 216 31.19 2.25 42.21
CA ARG A 216 31.74 1.18 43.07
C ARG A 216 31.06 1.23 44.43
#